data_aa2d218ac5fa97ff60b03f459d46f4e7
#
_entry.id   aa2d218ac5fa97ff60b03f459d46f4e7
#
_cell.length_a   1.000
_cell.length_b   1.000
_cell.length_c   1.000
_cell.angle_alpha   90.00
_cell.angle_beta   90.00
_cell.angle_gamma   90.00
#
_symmetry.space_group_name_H-M   'P 1'
#
loop_
_entity.id
_entity.type
_entity.pdbx_description
1 polymer ?
#
loop_
_entity_poly.entity_id
_entity_poly.type
_entity_poly.pdbx_seq_one_letter_code
_entity_poly.pdbx_strand_id
1 'polypeptide(L)'
;MKISFTTLGCKLNFAESSALAKALLERGHTRAGKGETADICIINTCSVTDAADHKDRQMIHRIRRQNPNAILIVTGCYAQLKPQEISHIDGVDYVLGQDQKFHLTEFIEQLENHQSPIPSDRAVRQRITNHQSNIYLSPIREVDDFHHAYSKDDRTRCFLKVQDGCNYFCSYCTIPLARGKSRNPSIASLVTKAQEAIDGGAKEIILSGVNIGDFGRSTNEHFIDLLRALDGLQGDYRIRISSCEPNLLSDEIIELVAHSRHFAPHFHIPLQSGSNTVLKIMGRRYTRELFAERVAHIKSVMPHAFIGVDCMVGVRGETADCWAEYVDFIESLPVSQLHVFTYSERANTRMLEMDLDIVPLKERERRSKQLHEISARKTETFYKEHKGYLATVLWESKIKNQKSEIEQPLMYGFTENYIKVSCPYDKAKVNTFERIVVPRQDSADIPTDTQD
;
A
#
# COMPACT_ATOMS: atom_id res chain seq x y z
N MET A 1 -2.10 -29.74 0.61
CA MET A 1 -2.56 -29.18 1.90
C MET A 1 -3.52 -28.02 1.67
N LYS A 2 -4.38 -27.73 2.66
CA LYS A 2 -5.29 -26.58 2.66
C LYS A 2 -4.59 -25.38 3.30
N ILE A 3 -4.50 -24.25 2.57
CA ILE A 3 -3.70 -23.09 2.95
C ILE A 3 -4.59 -21.86 3.13
N SER A 4 -4.35 -21.08 4.17
CA SER A 4 -4.98 -19.77 4.37
C SER A 4 -3.94 -18.65 4.33
N PHE A 5 -4.30 -17.54 3.67
CA PHE A 5 -3.52 -16.30 3.67
C PHE A 5 -4.26 -15.18 4.39
N THR A 6 -3.57 -14.52 5.30
CA THR A 6 -4.03 -13.27 5.92
C THR A 6 -2.99 -12.20 5.66
N THR A 7 -3.42 -11.11 5.03
CA THR A 7 -2.52 -10.00 4.67
C THR A 7 -2.91 -8.76 5.45
N LEU A 8 -1.93 -8.17 6.12
CA LEU A 8 -2.05 -6.91 6.83
C LEU A 8 -1.13 -5.87 6.16
N GLY A 9 -1.52 -4.61 6.21
CA GLY A 9 -0.72 -3.50 5.71
C GLY A 9 -1.06 -3.05 4.29
N CYS A 10 -0.05 -2.78 3.47
CA CYS A 10 -0.17 -2.00 2.24
C CYS A 10 -0.54 -2.83 1.00
N LYS A 11 -0.88 -2.13 -0.09
CA LYS A 11 -1.16 -2.69 -1.42
C LYS A 11 -0.06 -3.62 -1.94
N LEU A 12 1.19 -3.31 -1.58
CA LEU A 12 2.36 -4.12 -1.93
C LEU A 12 2.32 -5.49 -1.25
N ASN A 13 2.02 -5.55 0.07
CA ASN A 13 1.83 -6.81 0.78
C ASN A 13 0.70 -7.64 0.16
N PHE A 14 -0.38 -6.98 -0.28
CA PHE A 14 -1.49 -7.65 -0.96
C PHE A 14 -1.07 -8.29 -2.29
N ALA A 15 -0.38 -7.54 -3.16
CA ALA A 15 0.15 -8.08 -4.41
C ALA A 15 1.05 -9.29 -4.18
N GLU A 16 1.96 -9.19 -3.20
CA GLU A 16 2.89 -10.25 -2.84
C GLU A 16 2.17 -11.50 -2.31
N SER A 17 1.21 -11.34 -1.40
CA SER A 17 0.42 -12.48 -0.87
C SER A 17 -0.41 -13.16 -1.95
N SER A 18 -0.99 -12.38 -2.87
CA SER A 18 -1.77 -12.92 -4.00
C SER A 18 -0.88 -13.77 -4.93
N ALA A 19 0.32 -13.27 -5.26
CA ALA A 19 1.28 -14.00 -6.08
C ALA A 19 1.77 -15.30 -5.40
N LEU A 20 2.06 -15.25 -4.10
CA LEU A 20 2.47 -16.44 -3.32
C LEU A 20 1.34 -17.46 -3.22
N ALA A 21 0.10 -17.01 -2.98
CA ALA A 21 -1.06 -17.90 -2.95
C ALA A 21 -1.26 -18.60 -4.29
N LYS A 22 -1.14 -17.85 -5.41
CA LYS A 22 -1.23 -18.41 -6.76
C LYS A 22 -0.18 -19.49 -7.00
N ALA A 23 1.10 -19.23 -6.66
CA ALA A 23 2.19 -20.18 -6.83
C ALA A 23 1.95 -21.49 -6.06
N LEU A 24 1.38 -21.41 -4.85
CA LEU A 24 1.02 -22.60 -4.06
C LEU A 24 -0.17 -23.37 -4.66
N LEU A 25 -1.19 -22.67 -5.17
CA LEU A 25 -2.32 -23.32 -5.84
C LEU A 25 -1.88 -24.06 -7.12
N GLU A 26 -0.95 -23.50 -7.89
CA GLU A 26 -0.37 -24.13 -9.09
C GLU A 26 0.41 -25.41 -8.76
N ARG A 27 0.88 -25.54 -7.50
CA ARG A 27 1.53 -26.77 -6.98
C ARG A 27 0.57 -27.78 -6.34
N GLY A 28 -0.74 -27.58 -6.48
CA GLY A 28 -1.76 -28.52 -6.05
C GLY A 28 -2.29 -28.31 -4.63
N HIS A 29 -1.86 -27.26 -3.93
CA HIS A 29 -2.50 -26.88 -2.67
C HIS A 29 -3.90 -26.29 -2.91
N THR A 30 -4.74 -26.27 -1.88
CA THR A 30 -6.09 -25.70 -1.95
C THR A 30 -6.25 -24.54 -0.98
N ARG A 31 -7.07 -23.55 -1.34
CA ARG A 31 -7.34 -22.40 -0.45
C ARG A 31 -8.43 -22.77 0.55
N ALA A 32 -8.19 -22.51 1.82
CA ALA A 32 -9.23 -22.63 2.86
C ALA A 32 -10.35 -21.63 2.61
N GLY A 33 -11.58 -22.10 2.61
CA GLY A 33 -12.78 -21.29 2.51
C GLY A 33 -13.03 -20.47 3.78
N LYS A 34 -13.98 -19.54 3.72
CA LYS A 34 -14.35 -18.73 4.87
C LYS A 34 -14.95 -19.59 5.98
N GLY A 35 -14.29 -19.64 7.14
CA GLY A 35 -14.72 -20.44 8.30
C GLY A 35 -14.21 -21.88 8.29
N GLU A 36 -13.45 -22.29 7.27
CA GLU A 36 -12.76 -23.58 7.25
C GLU A 36 -11.41 -23.49 7.97
N THR A 37 -11.00 -24.60 8.57
CA THR A 37 -9.66 -24.77 9.12
C THR A 37 -8.66 -25.02 8.00
N ALA A 38 -7.45 -24.49 8.14
CA ALA A 38 -6.34 -24.71 7.23
C ALA A 38 -5.28 -25.64 7.88
N ASP A 39 -4.47 -26.31 7.03
CA ASP A 39 -3.31 -27.05 7.47
C ASP A 39 -2.12 -26.10 7.70
N ILE A 40 -2.04 -25.06 6.86
CA ILE A 40 -1.02 -24.00 6.95
C ILE A 40 -1.70 -22.64 6.93
N CYS A 41 -1.36 -21.79 7.90
CA CYS A 41 -1.79 -20.39 7.96
C CYS A 41 -0.59 -19.48 7.72
N ILE A 42 -0.67 -18.60 6.73
CA ILE A 42 0.38 -17.65 6.38
C ILE A 42 -0.13 -16.24 6.67
N ILE A 43 0.64 -15.48 7.47
CA ILE A 43 0.32 -14.10 7.83
C ILE A 43 1.41 -13.18 7.28
N ASN A 44 1.05 -12.32 6.32
CA ASN A 44 1.94 -11.27 5.80
C ASN A 44 1.69 -9.98 6.56
N THR A 45 2.68 -9.53 7.33
CA THR A 45 2.58 -8.49 8.35
C THR A 45 3.11 -7.14 7.88
N CYS A 46 2.67 -6.07 8.59
CA CYS A 46 3.11 -4.69 8.39
C CYS A 46 3.77 -4.17 9.68
N SER A 47 4.69 -3.18 9.56
CA SER A 47 5.37 -2.62 10.73
C SER A 47 5.70 -1.13 10.56
N VAL A 48 4.79 -0.37 9.94
CA VAL A 48 4.98 1.08 9.74
C VAL A 48 4.66 1.89 11.00
N THR A 49 3.83 1.36 11.90
CA THR A 49 3.45 1.99 13.19
C THR A 49 3.31 0.93 14.30
N ASP A 50 3.38 1.36 15.58
CA ASP A 50 3.11 0.46 16.72
C ASP A 50 1.67 -0.07 16.71
N ALA A 51 0.73 0.73 16.23
CA ALA A 51 -0.66 0.29 16.05
C ALA A 51 -0.77 -0.85 15.02
N ALA A 52 0.06 -0.83 13.96
CA ALA A 52 0.14 -1.93 13.00
C ALA A 52 0.72 -3.20 13.66
N ASP A 53 1.84 -3.08 14.39
CA ASP A 53 2.42 -4.21 15.14
C ASP A 53 1.39 -4.82 16.13
N HIS A 54 0.61 -3.97 16.79
CA HIS A 54 -0.44 -4.43 17.72
C HIS A 54 -1.56 -5.20 17.00
N LYS A 55 -2.03 -4.69 15.86
CA LYS A 55 -3.03 -5.38 15.00
C LYS A 55 -2.49 -6.73 14.50
N ASP A 56 -1.21 -6.78 14.13
CA ASP A 56 -0.55 -8.01 13.69
C ASP A 56 -0.54 -9.06 14.81
N ARG A 57 -0.15 -8.69 16.03
CA ARG A 57 -0.18 -9.61 17.19
C ARG A 57 -1.59 -10.11 17.49
N GLN A 58 -2.58 -9.24 17.49
CA GLN A 58 -3.98 -9.64 17.68
C GLN A 58 -4.44 -10.64 16.61
N MET A 59 -4.04 -10.41 15.35
CA MET A 59 -4.40 -11.30 14.25
C MET A 59 -3.71 -12.65 14.36
N ILE A 60 -2.45 -12.72 14.75
CA ILE A 60 -1.71 -13.96 15.02
C ILE A 60 -2.46 -14.80 16.05
N HIS A 61 -2.80 -14.22 17.21
CA HIS A 61 -3.57 -14.93 18.24
C HIS A 61 -4.96 -15.37 17.77
N ARG A 62 -5.64 -14.54 16.96
CA ARG A 62 -6.95 -14.90 16.39
C ARG A 62 -6.85 -16.10 15.48
N ILE A 63 -5.86 -16.10 14.55
CA ILE A 63 -5.68 -17.19 13.59
C ILE A 63 -5.29 -18.47 14.29
N ARG A 64 -4.42 -18.43 15.30
CA ARG A 64 -4.06 -19.60 16.09
C ARG A 64 -5.27 -20.22 16.79
N ARG A 65 -6.14 -19.39 17.39
CA ARG A 65 -7.38 -19.89 18.02
C ARG A 65 -8.35 -20.53 17.01
N GLN A 66 -8.41 -20.01 15.79
CA GLN A 66 -9.26 -20.56 14.73
C GLN A 66 -8.69 -21.83 14.09
N ASN A 67 -7.36 -21.98 14.12
CA ASN A 67 -6.63 -23.10 13.51
C ASN A 67 -5.61 -23.67 14.51
N PRO A 68 -6.03 -24.36 15.56
CA PRO A 68 -5.15 -24.78 16.66
C PRO A 68 -4.05 -25.75 16.22
N ASN A 69 -4.30 -26.55 15.20
CA ASN A 69 -3.39 -27.58 14.70
C ASN A 69 -2.62 -27.18 13.41
N ALA A 70 -2.90 -26.02 12.85
CA ALA A 70 -2.24 -25.54 11.63
C ALA A 70 -0.79 -25.15 11.90
N ILE A 71 0.07 -25.32 10.92
CA ILE A 71 1.39 -24.66 10.90
C ILE A 71 1.18 -23.17 10.67
N LEU A 72 1.66 -22.31 11.58
CA LEU A 72 1.53 -20.87 11.51
C LEU A 72 2.84 -20.21 11.10
N ILE A 73 2.87 -19.67 9.90
CA ILE A 73 4.01 -18.96 9.30
C ILE A 73 3.73 -17.47 9.31
N VAL A 74 4.61 -16.68 9.92
CA VAL A 74 4.53 -15.22 9.93
C VAL A 74 5.64 -14.63 9.08
N THR A 75 5.28 -13.73 8.16
CA THR A 75 6.22 -13.07 7.25
C THR A 75 5.91 -11.57 7.12
N GLY A 76 6.67 -10.85 6.30
CA GLY A 76 6.46 -9.43 6.01
C GLY A 76 7.38 -8.49 6.78
N CYS A 77 7.00 -7.19 6.81
CA CYS A 77 7.86 -6.16 7.38
C CYS A 77 8.07 -6.32 8.88
N TYR A 78 7.06 -6.74 9.64
CA TYR A 78 7.21 -6.97 11.08
C TYR A 78 8.11 -8.17 11.35
N ALA A 79 7.95 -9.25 10.61
CA ALA A 79 8.80 -10.43 10.69
C ALA A 79 10.28 -10.10 10.40
N GLN A 80 10.55 -9.21 9.45
CA GLN A 80 11.91 -8.75 9.15
C GLN A 80 12.51 -7.87 10.24
N LEU A 81 11.71 -6.95 10.81
CA LEU A 81 12.20 -5.95 11.77
C LEU A 81 12.31 -6.46 13.21
N LYS A 82 11.39 -7.34 13.62
CA LYS A 82 11.28 -7.84 15.00
C LYS A 82 11.06 -9.36 15.05
N PRO A 83 11.93 -10.15 14.42
CA PRO A 83 11.72 -11.60 14.26
C PRO A 83 11.66 -12.33 15.59
N GLN A 84 12.49 -11.95 16.58
CA GLN A 84 12.50 -12.55 17.92
C GLN A 84 11.20 -12.26 18.68
N GLU A 85 10.68 -11.02 18.61
CA GLU A 85 9.40 -10.68 19.24
C GLU A 85 8.29 -11.59 18.70
N ILE A 86 8.22 -11.79 17.37
CA ILE A 86 7.20 -12.64 16.73
C ILE A 86 7.41 -14.12 17.08
N SER A 87 8.64 -14.62 17.08
CA SER A 87 8.93 -16.02 17.37
C SER A 87 8.56 -16.44 18.81
N HIS A 88 8.49 -15.47 19.73
CA HIS A 88 8.03 -15.69 21.10
C HIS A 88 6.51 -15.57 21.28
N ILE A 89 5.77 -15.19 20.24
CA ILE A 89 4.30 -15.20 20.31
C ILE A 89 3.83 -16.65 20.32
N ASP A 90 3.06 -17.00 21.35
CA ASP A 90 2.54 -18.38 21.48
C ASP A 90 1.78 -18.82 20.23
N GLY A 91 2.19 -19.96 19.72
CA GLY A 91 1.61 -20.59 18.54
C GLY A 91 2.17 -20.15 17.19
N VAL A 92 3.21 -19.32 17.12
CA VAL A 92 3.98 -19.09 15.89
C VAL A 92 4.98 -20.21 15.70
N ASP A 93 4.86 -20.94 14.58
CA ASP A 93 5.75 -22.04 14.26
C ASP A 93 6.99 -21.57 13.49
N TYR A 94 6.81 -20.65 12.52
CA TYR A 94 7.92 -20.16 11.69
C TYR A 94 7.81 -18.65 11.43
N VAL A 95 8.98 -17.98 11.37
CA VAL A 95 9.12 -16.58 11.02
C VAL A 95 10.00 -16.47 9.78
N LEU A 96 9.44 -15.98 8.68
CA LEU A 96 10.15 -15.77 7.42
C LEU A 96 10.34 -14.27 7.16
N GLY A 97 11.57 -13.83 6.96
CA GLY A 97 11.88 -12.44 6.60
C GLY A 97 11.31 -12.04 5.24
N GLN A 98 11.52 -10.78 4.90
CA GLN A 98 10.93 -10.15 3.71
C GLN A 98 11.39 -10.79 2.40
N ASP A 99 12.62 -11.27 2.32
CA ASP A 99 13.16 -11.99 1.15
C ASP A 99 12.72 -13.47 1.19
N GLN A 100 12.83 -14.11 2.35
CA GLN A 100 12.53 -15.51 2.52
C GLN A 100 11.08 -15.89 2.19
N LYS A 101 10.14 -14.97 2.27
CA LYS A 101 8.76 -15.23 1.89
C LYS A 101 8.59 -15.62 0.41
N PHE A 102 9.49 -15.20 -0.47
CA PHE A 102 9.43 -15.56 -1.89
C PHE A 102 9.91 -16.98 -2.18
N HIS A 103 10.54 -17.62 -1.17
CA HIS A 103 10.90 -19.04 -1.15
C HIS A 103 9.88 -19.89 -0.37
N LEU A 104 8.68 -19.33 -0.12
CA LEU A 104 7.64 -19.99 0.68
C LEU A 104 7.18 -21.33 0.08
N THR A 105 7.18 -21.45 -1.23
CA THR A 105 6.79 -22.68 -1.94
C THR A 105 7.76 -23.82 -1.67
N GLU A 106 9.04 -23.55 -1.81
CA GLU A 106 10.12 -24.48 -1.52
C GLU A 106 10.15 -24.82 -0.03
N PHE A 107 9.89 -23.83 0.82
CA PHE A 107 9.81 -24.02 2.27
C PHE A 107 8.67 -24.98 2.67
N ILE A 108 7.49 -24.82 2.08
CA ILE A 108 6.33 -25.69 2.35
C ILE A 108 6.58 -27.11 1.83
N GLU A 109 7.16 -27.28 0.65
CA GLU A 109 7.54 -28.60 0.13
C GLU A 109 8.51 -29.34 1.06
N GLN A 110 9.46 -28.63 1.66
CA GLN A 110 10.39 -29.20 2.64
C GLN A 110 9.66 -29.63 3.93
N LEU A 111 8.65 -28.85 4.37
CA LEU A 111 7.81 -29.24 5.50
C LEU A 111 6.98 -30.50 5.19
N GLU A 112 6.42 -30.62 3.99
CA GLU A 112 5.63 -31.80 3.57
C GLU A 112 6.48 -33.06 3.53
N ASN A 113 7.74 -32.96 3.11
CA ASN A 113 8.66 -34.08 3.03
C ASN A 113 9.32 -34.44 4.38
N HIS A 114 8.87 -33.86 5.50
CA HIS A 114 9.46 -34.05 6.84
C HIS A 114 10.97 -33.75 6.92
N GLN A 115 11.52 -33.03 5.96
CA GLN A 115 12.90 -32.56 5.97
C GLN A 115 12.97 -31.22 6.71
N SER A 116 13.94 -31.04 7.60
CA SER A 116 14.20 -29.72 8.18
C SER A 116 14.37 -28.69 7.06
N PRO A 117 13.61 -27.59 7.05
CA PRO A 117 13.67 -26.63 5.95
C PRO A 117 15.00 -25.87 5.98
N ILE A 118 16.01 -26.47 5.34
CA ILE A 118 17.32 -25.86 5.13
C ILE A 118 17.42 -25.58 3.63
N PRO A 119 17.59 -24.35 3.20
CA PRO A 119 17.78 -24.03 1.79
C PRO A 119 18.90 -24.87 1.18
N SER A 120 18.66 -25.47 0.01
CA SER A 120 19.62 -26.30 -0.69
C SER A 120 20.83 -25.50 -1.19
N ASP A 121 20.67 -24.20 -1.42
CA ASP A 121 21.75 -23.34 -1.87
C ASP A 121 22.66 -22.93 -0.70
N ARG A 122 23.97 -23.18 -0.90
CA ARG A 122 25.02 -22.87 0.07
C ARG A 122 25.16 -21.37 0.32
N ALA A 123 24.94 -20.52 -0.69
CA ALA A 123 24.96 -19.06 -0.55
C ALA A 123 23.78 -18.53 0.29
N VAL A 124 22.61 -19.13 0.14
CA VAL A 124 21.43 -18.82 0.97
C VAL A 124 21.65 -19.31 2.40
N ARG A 125 22.27 -20.46 2.61
CA ARG A 125 22.62 -20.98 3.96
C ARG A 125 23.59 -20.08 4.71
N GLN A 126 24.57 -19.49 4.05
CA GLN A 126 25.52 -18.54 4.68
C GLN A 126 24.85 -17.20 5.04
N ARG A 127 23.72 -16.86 4.39
CA ARG A 127 22.93 -15.65 4.68
C ARG A 127 21.96 -15.81 5.87
N ILE A 128 21.71 -17.05 6.32
CA ILE A 128 20.81 -17.34 7.43
C ILE A 128 21.61 -17.31 8.73
N THR A 129 21.40 -16.31 9.54
CA THR A 129 22.23 -16.00 10.72
C THR A 129 21.88 -16.77 11.98
N ASN A 130 20.92 -17.73 11.99
CA ASN A 130 20.63 -18.49 13.21
C ASN A 130 20.02 -19.88 12.95
N HIS A 131 20.80 -20.92 13.13
CA HIS A 131 20.43 -22.32 12.94
C HIS A 131 19.67 -22.98 14.11
N GLN A 132 19.44 -22.30 15.21
CA GLN A 132 18.75 -22.84 16.39
C GLN A 132 17.31 -22.34 16.56
N SER A 133 16.80 -21.54 15.64
CA SER A 133 15.48 -20.92 15.74
C SER A 133 14.64 -21.22 14.51
N ASN A 134 13.33 -21.19 14.70
CA ASN A 134 12.31 -21.19 13.67
C ASN A 134 12.25 -19.85 12.87
N ILE A 135 13.36 -19.10 12.85
CA ILE A 135 13.50 -17.79 12.21
C ILE A 135 14.42 -17.89 11.00
N TYR A 136 13.92 -17.51 9.83
CA TYR A 136 14.64 -17.49 8.57
C TYR A 136 14.69 -16.08 8.01
N LEU A 137 15.88 -15.48 8.00
CA LEU A 137 16.11 -14.11 7.56
C LEU A 137 17.25 -14.06 6.53
N SER A 138 17.10 -13.17 5.55
CA SER A 138 18.20 -12.71 4.71
C SER A 138 18.69 -11.34 5.18
N PRO A 139 20.00 -11.03 5.04
CA PRO A 139 20.51 -9.68 5.23
C PRO A 139 19.88 -8.74 4.19
N ILE A 140 18.81 -8.04 4.56
CA ILE A 140 17.95 -7.30 3.63
C ILE A 140 18.70 -6.24 2.79
N ARG A 141 19.85 -5.74 3.29
CA ARG A 141 20.68 -4.77 2.57
C ARG A 141 21.43 -5.37 1.38
N GLU A 142 21.55 -6.71 1.34
CA GLU A 142 22.25 -7.47 0.30
C GLU A 142 21.27 -8.06 -0.72
N VAL A 143 19.96 -7.89 -0.51
CA VAL A 143 18.93 -8.38 -1.41
C VAL A 143 18.77 -7.43 -2.59
N ASP A 144 19.19 -7.88 -3.76
CA ASP A 144 19.08 -7.14 -5.02
C ASP A 144 17.96 -7.69 -5.93
N ASP A 145 17.49 -8.91 -5.67
CA ASP A 145 16.46 -9.57 -6.48
C ASP A 145 15.09 -8.86 -6.36
N PHE A 146 14.44 -8.68 -7.50
CA PHE A 146 13.08 -8.21 -7.58
C PHE A 146 12.12 -9.35 -7.86
N HIS A 147 11.22 -9.61 -6.93
CA HIS A 147 10.17 -10.60 -7.09
C HIS A 147 8.89 -9.96 -7.64
N HIS A 148 8.50 -10.38 -8.84
CA HIS A 148 7.26 -9.94 -9.46
C HIS A 148 6.04 -10.34 -8.63
N ALA A 149 5.09 -9.42 -8.51
CA ALA A 149 3.82 -9.69 -7.85
C ALA A 149 2.71 -8.85 -8.47
N TYR A 150 1.57 -9.48 -8.72
CA TYR A 150 0.32 -8.78 -9.00
C TYR A 150 -0.85 -9.55 -8.38
N SER A 151 -1.86 -8.80 -7.94
CA SER A 151 -3.06 -9.43 -7.38
C SER A 151 -3.99 -9.85 -8.51
N LYS A 152 -4.50 -11.08 -8.42
CA LYS A 152 -5.48 -11.65 -9.36
C LYS A 152 -6.60 -12.30 -8.55
N ASP A 153 -7.83 -12.15 -9.03
CA ASP A 153 -9.04 -12.83 -8.54
C ASP A 153 -9.49 -12.48 -7.10
N ASP A 154 -8.73 -11.73 -6.34
CA ASP A 154 -9.07 -11.36 -4.97
C ASP A 154 -9.91 -10.07 -4.89
N ARG A 155 -9.78 -9.19 -5.89
CA ARG A 155 -10.45 -7.88 -5.96
C ARG A 155 -10.65 -7.45 -7.42
N THR A 156 -11.55 -6.51 -7.64
CA THR A 156 -11.79 -5.87 -8.96
C THR A 156 -10.56 -5.09 -9.45
N ARG A 157 -9.77 -4.52 -8.51
CA ARG A 157 -8.55 -3.77 -8.80
C ARG A 157 -7.32 -4.66 -8.68
N CYS A 158 -6.47 -4.66 -9.72
CA CYS A 158 -5.20 -5.39 -9.75
C CYS A 158 -4.07 -4.50 -9.21
N PHE A 159 -3.38 -4.91 -8.17
CA PHE A 159 -2.17 -4.24 -7.69
C PHE A 159 -0.95 -4.84 -8.40
N LEU A 160 -0.29 -4.05 -9.25
CA LEU A 160 0.94 -4.45 -9.94
C LEU A 160 2.15 -3.87 -9.20
N LYS A 161 3.00 -4.74 -8.67
CA LYS A 161 4.26 -4.35 -8.03
C LYS A 161 5.26 -3.92 -9.10
N VAL A 162 5.63 -2.63 -9.11
CA VAL A 162 6.58 -2.07 -10.08
C VAL A 162 7.92 -1.71 -9.44
N GLN A 163 7.97 -1.53 -8.12
CA GLN A 163 9.16 -1.13 -7.40
C GLN A 163 9.12 -1.66 -5.95
N ASP A 164 10.26 -1.94 -5.34
CA ASP A 164 10.40 -2.35 -3.95
C ASP A 164 11.62 -1.70 -3.27
N GLY A 165 11.62 -1.63 -1.93
CA GLY A 165 12.67 -0.98 -1.16
C GLY A 165 12.72 0.54 -1.33
N CYS A 166 13.65 1.22 -0.65
CA CYS A 166 13.76 2.68 -0.72
C CYS A 166 15.15 3.17 -0.33
N ASN A 167 15.69 4.14 -1.10
CA ASN A 167 17.00 4.77 -0.86
C ASN A 167 16.89 6.16 -0.22
N TYR A 168 15.70 6.57 0.26
CA TYR A 168 15.54 7.90 0.85
C TYR A 168 16.07 7.99 2.28
N PHE A 169 15.95 6.94 3.07
CA PHE A 169 16.40 6.89 4.46
C PHE A 169 15.86 8.08 5.29
N CYS A 170 14.57 8.39 5.12
CA CYS A 170 13.89 9.38 5.96
C CYS A 170 14.12 9.05 7.43
N SER A 171 14.34 10.07 8.28
CA SER A 171 14.80 9.89 9.66
C SER A 171 13.88 9.03 10.53
N TYR A 172 12.60 8.97 10.23
CA TYR A 172 11.56 8.23 10.96
C TYR A 172 11.22 6.86 10.38
N CYS A 173 11.75 6.52 9.18
CA CYS A 173 11.22 5.44 8.36
C CYS A 173 11.99 4.14 8.55
N THR A 174 11.26 3.05 8.78
CA THR A 174 11.80 1.69 8.91
C THR A 174 11.84 0.90 7.61
N ILE A 175 11.26 1.42 6.53
CA ILE A 175 11.15 0.69 5.26
C ILE A 175 12.49 0.25 4.68
N PRO A 176 13.56 1.07 4.65
CA PRO A 176 14.87 0.60 4.20
C PRO A 176 15.43 -0.56 5.03
N LEU A 177 15.05 -0.62 6.32
CA LEU A 177 15.45 -1.71 7.23
C LEU A 177 14.61 -2.97 7.01
N ALA A 178 13.34 -2.81 6.57
CA ALA A 178 12.44 -3.93 6.34
C ALA A 178 12.54 -4.50 4.92
N ARG A 179 12.72 -3.63 3.90
CA ARG A 179 12.61 -3.99 2.49
C ARG A 179 13.90 -3.79 1.68
N GLY A 180 14.94 -3.18 2.28
CA GLY A 180 16.22 -2.95 1.65
C GLY A 180 16.23 -1.78 0.65
N LYS A 181 17.19 -1.84 -0.28
CA LYS A 181 17.43 -0.82 -1.31
C LYS A 181 16.30 -0.78 -2.33
N SER A 182 16.16 0.40 -2.99
CA SER A 182 15.27 0.57 -4.13
C SER A 182 15.69 -0.33 -5.29
N ARG A 183 14.76 -1.14 -5.78
CA ARG A 183 14.94 -2.06 -6.91
C ARG A 183 13.66 -2.21 -7.71
N ASN A 184 13.82 -2.50 -8.99
CA ASN A 184 12.73 -2.67 -9.95
C ASN A 184 13.13 -3.68 -11.03
N PRO A 185 12.18 -4.32 -11.72
CA PRO A 185 12.44 -5.13 -12.89
C PRO A 185 12.52 -4.24 -14.14
N SER A 186 12.82 -4.81 -15.29
CA SER A 186 12.78 -4.08 -16.57
C SER A 186 11.36 -3.67 -16.97
N ILE A 187 11.25 -2.61 -17.73
CA ILE A 187 9.98 -2.15 -18.34
C ILE A 187 9.33 -3.28 -19.15
N ALA A 188 10.10 -3.97 -19.99
CA ALA A 188 9.59 -5.06 -20.81
C ALA A 188 8.90 -6.16 -19.99
N SER A 189 9.49 -6.52 -18.84
CA SER A 189 8.92 -7.50 -17.93
C SER A 189 7.62 -7.02 -17.29
N LEU A 190 7.52 -5.74 -16.90
CA LEU A 190 6.29 -5.17 -16.34
C LEU A 190 5.18 -5.02 -17.36
N VAL A 191 5.51 -4.65 -18.59
CA VAL A 191 4.57 -4.60 -19.73
C VAL A 191 3.93 -5.97 -19.95
N THR A 192 4.74 -7.04 -19.97
CA THR A 192 4.24 -8.40 -20.09
C THR A 192 3.27 -8.74 -18.96
N LYS A 193 3.64 -8.44 -17.69
CA LYS A 193 2.78 -8.73 -16.54
C LYS A 193 1.51 -7.91 -16.50
N ALA A 194 1.57 -6.66 -16.96
CA ALA A 194 0.39 -5.80 -17.05
C ALA A 194 -0.57 -6.32 -18.14
N GLN A 195 -0.04 -6.73 -19.31
CA GLN A 195 -0.88 -7.31 -20.37
C GLN A 195 -1.51 -8.65 -19.94
N GLU A 196 -0.74 -9.53 -19.26
CA GLU A 196 -1.29 -10.75 -18.66
C GLU A 196 -2.45 -10.47 -17.68
N ALA A 197 -2.36 -9.40 -16.90
CA ALA A 197 -3.41 -9.00 -15.97
C ALA A 197 -4.66 -8.51 -16.74
N ILE A 198 -4.49 -7.69 -17.79
CA ILE A 198 -5.57 -7.17 -18.64
C ILE A 198 -6.26 -8.32 -19.36
N ASP A 199 -5.51 -9.23 -19.99
CA ASP A 199 -6.03 -10.41 -20.67
C ASP A 199 -6.77 -11.35 -19.71
N GLY A 200 -6.34 -11.38 -18.45
CA GLY A 200 -7.01 -12.06 -17.36
C GLY A 200 -8.25 -11.35 -16.80
N GLY A 201 -8.68 -10.21 -17.40
CA GLY A 201 -9.90 -9.48 -17.06
C GLY A 201 -9.73 -8.33 -16.04
N ALA A 202 -8.51 -7.95 -15.68
CA ALA A 202 -8.30 -6.78 -14.81
C ALA A 202 -8.71 -5.49 -15.53
N LYS A 203 -9.61 -4.74 -14.93
CA LYS A 203 -10.10 -3.45 -15.45
C LYS A 203 -9.35 -2.26 -14.90
N GLU A 204 -8.85 -2.31 -13.67
CA GLU A 204 -8.01 -1.26 -13.10
C GLU A 204 -6.70 -1.85 -12.58
N ILE A 205 -5.57 -1.32 -13.05
CA ILE A 205 -4.23 -1.65 -12.58
C ILE A 205 -3.73 -0.51 -11.71
N ILE A 206 -3.39 -0.82 -10.47
CA ILE A 206 -2.78 0.13 -9.54
C ILE A 206 -1.28 -0.16 -9.47
N LEU A 207 -0.47 0.78 -9.96
CA LEU A 207 0.98 0.67 -9.87
C LEU A 207 1.39 0.80 -8.39
N SER A 208 1.99 -0.25 -7.85
CA SER A 208 2.29 -0.35 -6.43
C SER A 208 3.78 -0.49 -6.18
N GLY A 209 4.27 0.18 -5.14
CA GLY A 209 5.66 0.14 -4.70
C GLY A 209 5.82 0.88 -3.39
N VAL A 210 7.05 0.97 -2.92
CA VAL A 210 7.42 1.77 -1.74
C VAL A 210 7.61 3.24 -2.11
N ASN A 211 8.31 3.49 -3.20
CA ASN A 211 8.56 4.80 -3.78
C ASN A 211 8.63 4.63 -5.31
N ILE A 212 7.46 4.61 -5.94
CA ILE A 212 7.36 4.23 -7.35
C ILE A 212 8.08 5.20 -8.30
N GLY A 213 8.17 6.48 -7.95
CA GLY A 213 8.92 7.46 -8.73
C GLY A 213 10.44 7.20 -8.77
N ASP A 214 10.95 6.36 -7.85
CA ASP A 214 12.36 5.93 -7.80
C ASP A 214 12.66 4.74 -8.75
N PHE A 215 11.67 4.34 -9.57
CA PHE A 215 11.81 3.31 -10.59
C PHE A 215 12.97 3.61 -11.56
N GLY A 216 13.68 2.57 -11.97
CA GLY A 216 14.78 2.65 -12.94
C GLY A 216 16.16 2.69 -12.31
N ARG A 217 16.31 2.88 -11.01
CA ARG A 217 17.62 2.95 -10.35
C ARG A 217 18.46 1.68 -10.50
N SER A 218 17.84 0.53 -10.58
CA SER A 218 18.52 -0.76 -10.74
C SER A 218 18.68 -1.20 -12.20
N THR A 219 17.93 -0.58 -13.14
CA THR A 219 17.89 -0.98 -14.55
C THR A 219 18.33 0.12 -15.52
N ASN A 220 18.65 1.31 -15.04
CA ASN A 220 18.96 2.50 -15.84
C ASN A 220 17.83 2.89 -16.83
N GLU A 221 16.59 2.63 -16.42
CA GLU A 221 15.35 3.03 -17.09
C GLU A 221 14.73 4.22 -16.33
N HIS A 222 13.65 4.82 -16.85
CA HIS A 222 12.96 5.91 -16.17
C HIS A 222 11.49 5.60 -15.92
N PHE A 223 10.93 6.13 -14.83
CA PHE A 223 9.53 5.91 -14.49
C PHE A 223 8.58 6.39 -15.58
N ILE A 224 8.88 7.53 -16.23
CA ILE A 224 8.07 8.04 -17.34
C ILE A 224 8.02 7.06 -18.53
N ASP A 225 9.10 6.35 -18.83
CA ASP A 225 9.16 5.40 -19.93
C ASP A 225 8.31 4.16 -19.62
N LEU A 226 8.29 3.73 -18.35
CA LEU A 226 7.35 2.71 -17.89
C LEU A 226 5.89 3.17 -18.10
N LEU A 227 5.56 4.39 -17.69
CA LEU A 227 4.20 4.91 -17.85
C LEU A 227 3.76 4.97 -19.31
N ARG A 228 4.63 5.45 -20.21
CA ARG A 228 4.38 5.45 -21.67
C ARG A 228 4.17 4.05 -22.23
N ALA A 229 4.99 3.10 -21.81
CA ALA A 229 4.87 1.72 -22.26
C ALA A 229 3.55 1.08 -21.78
N LEU A 230 3.13 1.37 -20.56
CA LEU A 230 1.85 0.89 -20.01
C LEU A 230 0.63 1.56 -20.65
N ASP A 231 0.73 2.83 -21.07
CA ASP A 231 -0.33 3.55 -21.78
C ASP A 231 -0.61 2.96 -23.17
N GLY A 232 0.39 2.30 -23.75
CA GLY A 232 0.31 1.66 -25.08
C GLY A 232 -0.26 0.24 -25.09
N LEU A 233 -0.66 -0.33 -23.95
CA LEU A 233 -1.19 -1.69 -23.87
C LEU A 233 -2.55 -1.82 -24.56
N GLN A 234 -2.90 -3.06 -24.95
CA GLN A 234 -4.17 -3.34 -25.62
C GLN A 234 -5.23 -3.75 -24.59
N GLY A 235 -6.47 -3.30 -24.81
CA GLY A 235 -7.61 -3.69 -24.00
C GLY A 235 -8.41 -2.52 -23.44
N ASP A 236 -9.43 -2.86 -22.65
CA ASP A 236 -10.28 -1.92 -21.94
C ASP A 236 -9.87 -1.91 -20.45
N TYR A 237 -8.98 -1.00 -20.09
CA TYR A 237 -8.36 -0.91 -18.77
C TYR A 237 -8.14 0.53 -18.35
N ARG A 238 -7.90 0.72 -17.05
CA ARG A 238 -7.50 1.98 -16.41
C ARG A 238 -6.27 1.76 -15.54
N ILE A 239 -5.36 2.72 -15.52
CA ILE A 239 -4.16 2.69 -14.67
C ILE A 239 -4.27 3.78 -13.62
N ARG A 240 -3.92 3.43 -12.38
CA ARG A 240 -3.82 4.38 -11.28
C ARG A 240 -2.41 4.37 -10.71
N ILE A 241 -1.81 5.55 -10.64
CA ILE A 241 -0.51 5.76 -10.01
C ILE A 241 -0.73 5.79 -8.49
N SER A 242 -0.01 4.97 -7.72
CA SER A 242 -0.02 5.07 -6.26
C SER A 242 0.91 6.21 -5.78
N SER A 243 1.37 6.15 -4.53
CA SER A 243 2.17 7.22 -3.93
C SER A 243 3.45 7.52 -4.70
N CYS A 244 3.59 8.77 -5.17
CA CYS A 244 4.78 9.29 -5.85
C CYS A 244 5.30 10.54 -5.14
N GLU A 245 6.58 10.54 -4.77
CA GLU A 245 7.22 11.67 -4.08
C GLU A 245 7.16 12.96 -4.91
N PRO A 246 6.93 14.14 -4.32
CA PRO A 246 6.78 15.41 -5.05
C PRO A 246 7.96 15.72 -5.98
N ASN A 247 9.18 15.41 -5.55
CA ASN A 247 10.40 15.66 -6.33
C ASN A 247 10.65 14.62 -7.43
N LEU A 248 9.86 13.55 -7.48
CA LEU A 248 9.89 12.52 -8.54
C LEU A 248 8.66 12.59 -9.46
N LEU A 249 7.66 13.38 -9.09
CA LEU A 249 6.49 13.66 -9.90
C LEU A 249 6.81 14.82 -10.86
N SER A 250 7.41 14.50 -12.01
CA SER A 250 7.78 15.50 -13.01
C SER A 250 6.56 16.05 -13.76
N ASP A 251 6.74 17.23 -14.39
CA ASP A 251 5.72 17.84 -15.25
C ASP A 251 5.32 16.90 -16.37
N GLU A 252 6.29 16.18 -16.94
CA GLU A 252 6.09 15.21 -18.01
C GLU A 252 5.15 14.06 -17.59
N ILE A 253 5.21 13.60 -16.32
CA ILE A 253 4.29 12.60 -15.77
C ILE A 253 2.90 13.19 -15.63
N ILE A 254 2.77 14.42 -15.14
CA ILE A 254 1.49 15.12 -14.99
C ILE A 254 0.82 15.28 -16.35
N GLU A 255 1.56 15.75 -17.36
CA GLU A 255 1.07 15.93 -18.72
C GLU A 255 0.68 14.59 -19.38
N LEU A 256 1.46 13.52 -19.18
CA LEU A 256 1.09 12.20 -19.66
C LEU A 256 -0.25 11.76 -19.10
N VAL A 257 -0.46 11.89 -17.79
CA VAL A 257 -1.73 11.52 -17.14
C VAL A 257 -2.89 12.38 -17.67
N ALA A 258 -2.66 13.68 -17.91
CA ALA A 258 -3.67 14.61 -18.41
C ALA A 258 -4.17 14.26 -19.82
N HIS A 259 -3.30 13.73 -20.66
CA HIS A 259 -3.61 13.42 -22.07
C HIS A 259 -3.90 11.95 -22.34
N SER A 260 -3.63 11.07 -21.39
CA SER A 260 -3.89 9.64 -21.52
C SER A 260 -5.38 9.28 -21.43
N ARG A 261 -5.78 8.24 -22.16
CA ARG A 261 -7.11 7.62 -22.04
C ARG A 261 -7.17 6.56 -20.97
N HIS A 262 -6.00 6.07 -20.52
CA HIS A 262 -5.90 4.94 -19.60
C HIS A 262 -5.52 5.37 -18.19
N PHE A 263 -4.74 6.45 -18.01
CA PHE A 263 -4.40 6.92 -16.69
C PHE A 263 -5.56 7.67 -16.01
N ALA A 264 -5.87 7.26 -14.81
CA ALA A 264 -6.86 7.91 -13.95
C ALA A 264 -6.35 9.29 -13.51
N PRO A 265 -7.17 10.35 -13.54
CA PRO A 265 -6.84 11.68 -13.00
C PRO A 265 -6.85 11.64 -11.47
N HIS A 266 -5.90 10.94 -10.91
CA HIS A 266 -5.74 10.67 -9.48
C HIS A 266 -4.26 10.67 -9.12
N PHE A 267 -3.90 11.46 -8.14
CA PHE A 267 -2.55 11.52 -7.59
C PHE A 267 -2.58 11.27 -6.10
N HIS A 268 -1.62 10.50 -5.62
CA HIS A 268 -1.35 10.32 -4.22
C HIS A 268 0.08 10.83 -3.97
N ILE A 269 0.21 11.94 -3.24
CA ILE A 269 1.47 12.66 -3.09
C ILE A 269 1.78 12.82 -1.59
N PRO A 270 2.87 12.22 -1.07
CA PRO A 270 3.23 12.35 0.33
C PRO A 270 3.81 13.74 0.64
N LEU A 271 3.06 14.57 1.36
CA LEU A 271 3.55 15.85 1.89
C LEU A 271 4.34 15.64 3.19
N GLN A 272 3.82 14.80 4.06
CA GLN A 272 4.30 14.52 5.42
C GLN A 272 4.17 15.68 6.40
N SER A 273 4.61 16.89 6.07
CA SER A 273 4.45 18.10 6.87
C SER A 273 4.37 19.36 6.00
N GLY A 274 3.59 20.35 6.43
CA GLY A 274 3.52 21.68 5.81
C GLY A 274 4.60 22.66 6.32
N SER A 275 5.50 22.23 7.21
CA SER A 275 6.63 23.03 7.68
C SER A 275 7.94 22.54 7.09
N ASN A 276 8.69 23.44 6.41
CA ASN A 276 10.01 23.11 5.87
C ASN A 276 11.00 22.71 6.96
N THR A 277 10.88 23.24 8.17
CA THR A 277 11.70 22.84 9.32
C THR A 277 11.49 21.36 9.65
N VAL A 278 10.22 20.92 9.71
CA VAL A 278 9.89 19.52 9.98
C VAL A 278 10.28 18.62 8.82
N LEU A 279 10.05 19.02 7.56
CA LEU A 279 10.50 18.29 6.38
C LEU A 279 12.01 18.03 6.39
N LYS A 280 12.79 19.03 6.80
CA LYS A 280 14.26 18.90 6.95
C LYS A 280 14.64 17.92 8.05
N ILE A 281 13.98 17.97 9.21
CA ILE A 281 14.14 17.00 10.32
C ILE A 281 13.82 15.58 9.83
N MET A 282 12.74 15.42 9.06
CA MET A 282 12.33 14.15 8.48
C MET A 282 13.28 13.63 7.39
N GLY A 283 14.19 14.47 6.88
CA GLY A 283 15.09 14.13 5.78
C GLY A 283 14.39 14.03 4.43
N ARG A 284 13.33 14.85 4.22
CA ARG A 284 12.61 14.90 2.94
C ARG A 284 13.45 15.62 1.89
N ARG A 285 13.31 15.21 0.61
CA ARG A 285 14.08 15.73 -0.52
C ARG A 285 13.31 16.77 -1.34
N TYR A 286 12.33 17.41 -0.73
CA TYR A 286 11.51 18.48 -1.29
C TYR A 286 11.12 19.47 -0.20
N THR A 287 10.66 20.64 -0.64
CA THR A 287 10.09 21.66 0.22
C THR A 287 8.56 21.72 0.02
N ARG A 288 7.86 22.40 0.92
CA ARG A 288 6.42 22.62 0.78
C ARG A 288 6.08 23.45 -0.48
N GLU A 289 6.97 24.33 -0.92
CA GLU A 289 6.78 25.14 -2.11
C GLU A 289 6.77 24.28 -3.38
N LEU A 290 7.71 23.32 -3.50
CA LEU A 290 7.69 22.35 -4.59
C LEU A 290 6.41 21.49 -4.57
N PHE A 291 5.95 21.10 -3.37
CA PHE A 291 4.70 20.38 -3.26
C PHE A 291 3.51 21.21 -3.76
N ALA A 292 3.41 22.49 -3.35
CA ALA A 292 2.37 23.41 -3.81
C ALA A 292 2.43 23.62 -5.33
N GLU A 293 3.62 23.75 -5.91
CA GLU A 293 3.82 23.86 -7.35
C GLU A 293 3.27 22.62 -8.10
N ARG A 294 3.55 21.40 -7.60
CA ARG A 294 3.03 20.15 -8.19
C ARG A 294 1.49 20.11 -8.13
N VAL A 295 0.91 20.47 -6.98
CA VAL A 295 -0.55 20.54 -6.82
C VAL A 295 -1.17 21.57 -7.76
N ALA A 296 -0.58 22.76 -7.86
CA ALA A 296 -1.04 23.81 -8.76
C ALA A 296 -0.97 23.39 -10.23
N HIS A 297 0.13 22.73 -10.65
CA HIS A 297 0.27 22.22 -12.00
C HIS A 297 -0.81 21.15 -12.31
N ILE A 298 -0.98 20.15 -11.44
CA ILE A 298 -2.04 19.14 -11.61
C ILE A 298 -3.40 19.80 -11.79
N LYS A 299 -3.76 20.76 -10.93
CA LYS A 299 -5.05 21.44 -10.98
C LYS A 299 -5.21 22.35 -12.19
N SER A 300 -4.12 22.89 -12.75
CA SER A 300 -4.16 23.71 -13.96
C SER A 300 -4.50 22.90 -15.21
N VAL A 301 -3.96 21.68 -15.33
CA VAL A 301 -4.16 20.80 -16.51
C VAL A 301 -5.33 19.82 -16.31
N MET A 302 -5.63 19.45 -15.06
CA MET A 302 -6.70 18.53 -14.67
C MET A 302 -7.47 19.06 -13.46
N PRO A 303 -8.35 20.08 -13.61
CA PRO A 303 -9.11 20.66 -12.47
C PRO A 303 -9.90 19.61 -11.68
N HIS A 304 -10.40 18.57 -12.36
CA HIS A 304 -11.19 17.47 -11.80
C HIS A 304 -10.37 16.37 -11.13
N ALA A 305 -9.03 16.43 -11.17
CA ALA A 305 -8.19 15.38 -10.60
C ALA A 305 -8.34 15.30 -9.07
N PHE A 306 -8.38 14.07 -8.57
CA PHE A 306 -8.28 13.80 -7.14
C PHE A 306 -6.82 13.87 -6.69
N ILE A 307 -6.55 14.58 -5.59
CA ILE A 307 -5.22 14.64 -4.98
C ILE A 307 -5.34 14.22 -3.52
N GLY A 308 -4.87 12.99 -3.22
CA GLY A 308 -4.71 12.46 -1.88
C GLY A 308 -3.33 12.79 -1.32
N VAL A 309 -3.24 13.14 -0.05
CA VAL A 309 -2.01 13.65 0.58
C VAL A 309 -1.72 12.91 1.88
N ASP A 310 -0.55 12.29 1.99
CA ASP A 310 -0.09 11.75 3.28
C ASP A 310 0.39 12.87 4.19
N CYS A 311 -0.12 12.89 5.40
CA CYS A 311 0.13 13.87 6.45
C CYS A 311 0.55 13.18 7.74
N MET A 312 1.72 13.52 8.28
CA MET A 312 2.19 12.99 9.56
C MET A 312 2.15 14.07 10.63
N VAL A 313 1.71 13.74 11.83
CA VAL A 313 1.61 14.67 12.96
C VAL A 313 2.43 14.20 14.16
N GLY A 314 2.97 15.14 14.91
CA GLY A 314 3.63 14.88 16.18
C GLY A 314 5.02 14.28 16.03
N VAL A 315 5.73 14.59 14.96
CA VAL A 315 7.13 14.25 14.74
C VAL A 315 7.99 14.97 15.79
N ARG A 316 9.09 14.36 16.23
CA ARG A 316 10.03 15.02 17.15
C ARG A 316 10.49 16.36 16.56
N GLY A 317 10.54 17.40 17.39
CA GLY A 317 10.90 18.75 16.97
C GLY A 317 9.81 19.54 16.23
N GLU A 318 8.60 19.01 16.10
CA GLU A 318 7.44 19.73 15.55
C GLU A 318 6.88 20.70 16.60
N THR A 319 7.40 21.93 16.62
CA THR A 319 6.98 23.00 17.58
C THR A 319 5.55 23.47 17.31
N ALA A 320 5.02 24.34 18.18
CA ALA A 320 3.72 24.97 17.98
C ALA A 320 3.71 25.86 16.74
N ASP A 321 4.79 26.57 16.45
CA ASP A 321 4.92 27.44 15.28
C ASP A 321 4.96 26.58 13.98
N CYS A 322 5.74 25.49 13.99
CA CYS A 322 5.75 24.52 12.87
C CYS A 322 4.35 23.95 12.62
N TRP A 323 3.60 23.67 13.67
CA TRP A 323 2.23 23.19 13.56
C TRP A 323 1.28 24.23 12.99
N ALA A 324 1.35 25.49 13.43
CA ALA A 324 0.54 26.58 12.86
C ALA A 324 0.81 26.75 11.36
N GLU A 325 2.09 26.81 10.99
CA GLU A 325 2.57 26.85 9.59
C GLU A 325 2.01 25.68 8.75
N TYR A 326 1.98 24.47 9.34
CA TYR A 326 1.46 23.28 8.68
C TYR A 326 -0.04 23.38 8.41
N VAL A 327 -0.82 23.80 9.40
CA VAL A 327 -2.28 23.94 9.26
C VAL A 327 -2.62 24.99 8.20
N ASP A 328 -2.00 26.15 8.25
CA ASP A 328 -2.22 27.23 7.27
C ASP A 328 -1.88 26.78 5.85
N PHE A 329 -0.78 26.05 5.71
CA PHE A 329 -0.36 25.51 4.40
C PHE A 329 -1.37 24.50 3.85
N ILE A 330 -1.80 23.53 4.65
CA ILE A 330 -2.77 22.52 4.21
C ILE A 330 -4.13 23.14 3.86
N GLU A 331 -4.59 24.10 4.65
CA GLU A 331 -5.86 24.80 4.34
C GLU A 331 -5.80 25.52 2.99
N SER A 332 -4.66 26.12 2.63
CA SER A 332 -4.47 26.85 1.38
C SER A 332 -4.45 25.99 0.12
N LEU A 333 -4.19 24.67 0.24
CA LEU A 333 -4.01 23.78 -0.91
C LEU A 333 -5.35 23.25 -1.46
N PRO A 334 -5.54 23.19 -2.79
CA PRO A 334 -6.71 22.59 -3.43
C PRO A 334 -6.58 21.06 -3.55
N VAL A 335 -6.29 20.41 -2.43
CA VAL A 335 -6.20 18.94 -2.35
C VAL A 335 -7.53 18.32 -1.94
N SER A 336 -7.76 17.06 -2.30
CA SER A 336 -9.08 16.41 -2.16
C SER A 336 -9.24 15.68 -0.84
N GLN A 337 -8.18 15.10 -0.30
CA GLN A 337 -8.22 14.30 0.93
C GLN A 337 -6.86 14.22 1.60
N LEU A 338 -6.84 14.12 2.93
CA LEU A 338 -5.64 13.87 3.71
C LEU A 338 -5.69 12.45 4.31
N HIS A 339 -4.59 11.73 4.19
CA HIS A 339 -4.33 10.49 4.92
C HIS A 339 -3.46 10.84 6.12
N VAL A 340 -4.06 10.88 7.30
CA VAL A 340 -3.41 11.38 8.52
C VAL A 340 -2.79 10.24 9.31
N PHE A 341 -1.49 10.35 9.57
CA PHE A 341 -0.72 9.41 10.37
C PHE A 341 -0.19 10.10 11.61
N THR A 342 -0.38 9.49 12.77
CA THR A 342 0.31 9.93 13.99
C THR A 342 1.70 9.30 14.03
N TYR A 343 2.73 10.12 14.24
CA TYR A 343 4.10 9.66 14.38
C TYR A 343 4.23 8.63 15.51
N SER A 344 4.90 7.54 15.19
CA SER A 344 5.21 6.43 16.10
C SER A 344 6.72 6.26 16.21
N GLU A 345 7.22 6.19 17.44
CA GLU A 345 8.63 5.93 17.71
C GLU A 345 9.02 4.54 17.20
N ARG A 346 10.02 4.46 16.34
CA ARG A 346 10.44 3.17 15.74
C ARG A 346 11.90 2.90 16.03
N ALA A 347 12.19 1.75 16.60
CA ALA A 347 13.55 1.31 16.87
C ALA A 347 14.44 1.37 15.61
N ASN A 348 15.72 1.68 15.81
CA ASN A 348 16.74 1.77 14.74
C ASN A 348 16.49 2.86 13.69
N THR A 349 15.64 3.85 13.99
CA THR A 349 15.46 5.03 13.15
C THR A 349 16.34 6.18 13.62
N ARG A 350 16.87 6.95 12.68
CA ARG A 350 17.70 8.13 12.97
C ARG A 350 16.98 9.18 13.82
N MET A 351 15.66 9.25 13.74
CA MET A 351 14.84 10.17 14.53
C MET A 351 15.04 9.98 16.03
N LEU A 352 15.27 8.74 16.49
CA LEU A 352 15.50 8.45 17.91
C LEU A 352 16.89 8.88 18.40
N GLU A 353 17.85 9.05 17.50
CA GLU A 353 19.22 9.48 17.79
C GLU A 353 19.36 11.01 17.78
N MET A 354 18.33 11.72 17.29
CA MET A 354 18.34 13.19 17.23
C MET A 354 17.88 13.77 18.57
N ASP A 355 18.63 14.79 19.05
CA ASP A 355 18.27 15.56 20.24
C ASP A 355 17.16 16.56 19.91
N LEU A 356 15.92 16.08 19.93
CA LEU A 356 14.71 16.81 19.55
C LEU A 356 13.60 16.57 20.56
N ASP A 357 12.85 17.63 20.88
CA ASP A 357 11.70 17.56 21.77
C ASP A 357 10.65 16.57 21.27
N ILE A 358 10.15 15.77 22.20
CA ILE A 358 9.05 14.83 21.93
C ILE A 358 7.72 15.59 22.06
N VAL A 359 6.92 15.54 21.00
CA VAL A 359 5.54 16.05 21.06
C VAL A 359 4.71 15.13 21.95
N PRO A 360 4.07 15.63 23.03
CA PRO A 360 3.27 14.80 23.93
C PRO A 360 2.12 14.08 23.22
N LEU A 361 1.77 12.87 23.65
CA LEU A 361 0.75 12.05 23.02
C LEU A 361 -0.60 12.79 22.87
N LYS A 362 -1.03 13.49 23.91
CA LYS A 362 -2.26 14.30 23.91
C LYS A 362 -2.26 15.37 22.83
N GLU A 363 -1.09 15.96 22.56
CA GLU A 363 -0.93 16.96 21.51
C GLU A 363 -0.92 16.31 20.12
N ARG A 364 -0.29 15.14 19.96
CA ARG A 364 -0.36 14.35 18.71
C ARG A 364 -1.82 14.00 18.38
N GLU A 365 -2.60 13.55 19.35
CA GLU A 365 -4.02 13.23 19.20
C GLU A 365 -4.84 14.47 18.78
N ARG A 366 -4.60 15.64 19.44
CA ARG A 366 -5.25 16.89 19.08
C ARG A 366 -4.96 17.31 17.64
N ARG A 367 -3.68 17.27 17.25
CA ARG A 367 -3.23 17.60 15.87
C ARG A 367 -3.83 16.62 14.84
N SER A 368 -3.82 15.34 15.14
CA SER A 368 -4.42 14.31 14.28
C SER A 368 -5.91 14.58 14.07
N LYS A 369 -6.66 14.85 15.14
CA LYS A 369 -8.09 15.18 15.04
C LYS A 369 -8.33 16.41 14.17
N GLN A 370 -7.53 17.48 14.33
CA GLN A 370 -7.64 18.70 13.52
C GLN A 370 -7.42 18.43 12.03
N LEU A 371 -6.41 17.62 11.64
CA LEU A 371 -6.20 17.26 10.23
C LEU A 371 -7.31 16.36 9.68
N HIS A 372 -7.87 15.45 10.49
CA HIS A 372 -9.02 14.65 10.06
C HIS A 372 -10.25 15.54 9.79
N GLU A 373 -10.50 16.57 10.61
CA GLU A 373 -11.56 17.54 10.37
C GLU A 373 -11.33 18.34 9.07
N ILE A 374 -10.09 18.75 8.80
CA ILE A 374 -9.71 19.41 7.54
C ILE A 374 -9.92 18.44 6.36
N SER A 375 -9.49 17.20 6.49
CA SER A 375 -9.67 16.17 5.46
C SER A 375 -11.15 15.98 5.12
N ALA A 376 -12.01 15.86 6.12
CA ALA A 376 -13.45 15.70 5.93
C ALA A 376 -14.05 16.87 5.13
N ARG A 377 -13.72 18.13 5.48
CA ARG A 377 -14.19 19.31 4.74
C ARG A 377 -13.70 19.34 3.30
N LYS A 378 -12.41 19.03 3.06
CA LYS A 378 -11.84 18.98 1.70
C LYS A 378 -12.48 17.89 0.85
N THR A 379 -12.69 16.70 1.42
CA THR A 379 -13.36 15.61 0.73
C THR A 379 -14.82 15.97 0.39
N GLU A 380 -15.55 16.55 1.34
CA GLU A 380 -16.92 17.00 1.10
C GLU A 380 -16.98 18.06 0.00
N THR A 381 -16.05 19.02 0.00
CA THR A 381 -15.94 20.05 -1.04
C THR A 381 -15.70 19.42 -2.41
N PHE A 382 -14.74 18.50 -2.50
CA PHE A 382 -14.44 17.80 -3.75
C PHE A 382 -15.64 17.04 -4.30
N TYR A 383 -16.39 16.35 -3.45
CA TYR A 383 -17.61 15.65 -3.87
C TYR A 383 -18.71 16.61 -4.34
N LYS A 384 -18.90 17.73 -3.64
CA LYS A 384 -19.89 18.77 -4.03
C LYS A 384 -19.57 19.41 -5.39
N GLU A 385 -18.30 19.71 -5.65
CA GLU A 385 -17.83 20.31 -6.90
C GLU A 385 -18.04 19.38 -8.10
N HIS A 386 -18.05 18.06 -7.87
CA HIS A 386 -18.22 17.05 -8.93
C HIS A 386 -19.66 16.54 -9.10
N LYS A 387 -20.62 17.12 -8.38
CA LYS A 387 -22.04 16.81 -8.60
C LYS A 387 -22.44 17.13 -10.03
N GLY A 388 -23.03 16.17 -10.73
CA GLY A 388 -23.42 16.31 -12.13
C GLY A 388 -22.28 16.08 -13.13
N TYR A 389 -21.07 15.78 -12.65
CA TYR A 389 -19.94 15.41 -13.50
C TYR A 389 -20.22 14.06 -14.19
N LEU A 390 -19.94 13.97 -15.48
CA LEU A 390 -20.06 12.73 -16.23
C LEU A 390 -18.76 11.91 -16.04
N ALA A 391 -18.86 10.83 -15.28
CA ALA A 391 -17.73 10.01 -14.87
C ALA A 391 -17.85 8.56 -15.36
N THR A 392 -16.71 7.86 -15.43
CA THR A 392 -16.64 6.42 -15.72
C THR A 392 -16.35 5.67 -14.43
N VAL A 393 -17.35 4.92 -13.95
CA VAL A 393 -17.24 4.12 -12.72
C VAL A 393 -16.79 2.71 -13.06
N LEU A 394 -15.85 2.18 -12.28
CA LEU A 394 -15.59 0.75 -12.20
C LEU A 394 -16.38 0.18 -11.01
N TRP A 395 -17.33 -0.71 -11.30
CA TRP A 395 -18.16 -1.34 -10.27
C TRP A 395 -17.43 -2.50 -9.59
N GLU A 396 -17.46 -2.48 -8.26
CA GLU A 396 -16.84 -3.52 -7.42
C GLU A 396 -17.88 -4.51 -6.87
N SER A 397 -17.42 -5.55 -6.20
CA SER A 397 -18.29 -6.56 -5.64
C SER A 397 -19.18 -6.03 -4.51
N LYS A 398 -20.26 -6.78 -4.19
CA LYS A 398 -21.25 -6.48 -3.16
C LYS A 398 -20.63 -6.22 -1.78
N ILE A 399 -21.03 -5.14 -1.13
CA ILE A 399 -20.83 -4.94 0.31
C ILE A 399 -22.04 -5.47 1.09
N LYS A 400 -21.79 -6.27 2.12
CA LYS A 400 -22.83 -6.64 3.09
C LYS A 400 -23.12 -5.42 3.97
N ASN A 401 -24.30 -4.81 3.83
CA ASN A 401 -24.80 -3.85 4.80
C ASN A 401 -24.97 -4.53 6.17
N GLN A 402 -24.12 -4.19 7.12
CA GLN A 402 -24.20 -4.71 8.48
C GLN A 402 -25.22 -3.98 9.38
N LYS A 403 -25.85 -2.87 8.93
CA LYS A 403 -26.59 -1.96 9.80
C LYS A 403 -27.88 -1.35 9.24
N SER A 404 -28.38 -1.74 8.06
CA SER A 404 -29.65 -1.18 7.57
C SER A 404 -30.62 -2.27 7.14
N GLU A 405 -31.88 -2.11 7.52
CA GLU A 405 -33.04 -2.87 7.05
C GLU A 405 -33.36 -2.61 5.55
N ILE A 406 -32.38 -2.21 4.74
CA ILE A 406 -32.56 -1.96 3.30
C ILE A 406 -32.74 -3.31 2.62
N GLU A 407 -33.91 -3.51 2.05
CA GLU A 407 -34.34 -4.74 1.36
C GLU A 407 -33.44 -5.14 0.18
N GLN A 408 -32.67 -4.23 -0.41
CA GLN A 408 -31.77 -4.53 -1.52
C GLN A 408 -30.30 -4.26 -1.15
N PRO A 409 -29.40 -5.25 -1.41
CA PRO A 409 -27.98 -5.06 -1.19
C PRO A 409 -27.43 -4.03 -2.18
N LEU A 410 -26.50 -3.18 -1.71
CA LEU A 410 -25.81 -2.20 -2.53
C LEU A 410 -24.47 -2.74 -3.03
N MET A 411 -24.08 -2.31 -4.22
CA MET A 411 -22.71 -2.40 -4.72
C MET A 411 -22.10 -0.99 -4.81
N TYR A 412 -20.76 -0.95 -4.79
CA TYR A 412 -20.01 0.30 -4.85
C TYR A 412 -19.06 0.27 -6.04
N GLY A 413 -18.75 1.45 -6.53
CA GLY A 413 -17.74 1.65 -7.55
C GLY A 413 -16.98 2.94 -7.33
N PHE A 414 -15.87 3.10 -8.04
CA PHE A 414 -15.07 4.31 -8.02
C PHE A 414 -14.97 4.90 -9.42
N THR A 415 -15.19 6.22 -9.50
CA THR A 415 -14.93 6.97 -10.72
C THR A 415 -13.44 7.00 -11.05
N GLU A 416 -13.09 7.46 -12.25
CA GLU A 416 -11.70 7.70 -12.63
C GLU A 416 -11.00 8.67 -11.68
N ASN A 417 -11.68 9.71 -11.21
CA ASN A 417 -11.18 10.67 -10.21
C ASN A 417 -11.53 10.30 -8.76
N TYR A 418 -11.71 9.01 -8.49
CA TYR A 418 -11.78 8.43 -7.14
C TYR A 418 -13.01 8.79 -6.31
N ILE A 419 -14.09 9.26 -6.89
CA ILE A 419 -15.36 9.45 -6.18
C ILE A 419 -16.02 8.08 -6.01
N LYS A 420 -16.34 7.74 -4.76
CA LYS A 420 -17.09 6.52 -4.44
C LYS A 420 -18.57 6.75 -4.70
N VAL A 421 -19.18 5.85 -5.46
CA VAL A 421 -20.60 5.86 -5.76
C VAL A 421 -21.23 4.50 -5.44
N SER A 422 -22.54 4.47 -5.23
CA SER A 422 -23.28 3.25 -4.94
C SER A 422 -24.48 3.09 -5.85
N CYS A 423 -24.88 1.84 -6.10
CA CYS A 423 -26.14 1.50 -6.77
C CYS A 423 -26.69 0.16 -6.21
N PRO A 424 -27.95 -0.19 -6.49
CA PRO A 424 -28.45 -1.53 -6.20
C PRO A 424 -27.55 -2.60 -6.81
N TYR A 425 -27.34 -3.70 -6.08
CA TYR A 425 -26.45 -4.77 -6.53
C TYR A 425 -26.95 -5.42 -7.82
N ASP A 426 -26.09 -5.43 -8.81
CA ASP A 426 -26.28 -6.16 -10.08
C ASP A 426 -24.99 -6.94 -10.40
N LYS A 427 -25.10 -8.28 -10.41
CA LYS A 427 -23.97 -9.16 -10.71
C LYS A 427 -23.34 -8.88 -12.08
N ALA A 428 -24.15 -8.45 -13.06
CA ALA A 428 -23.68 -8.17 -14.41
C ALA A 428 -22.78 -6.92 -14.48
N LYS A 429 -22.91 -6.00 -13.53
CA LYS A 429 -22.09 -4.80 -13.44
C LYS A 429 -20.73 -5.03 -12.74
N VAL A 430 -20.57 -6.10 -11.97
CA VAL A 430 -19.31 -6.37 -11.27
C VAL A 430 -18.15 -6.47 -12.27
N ASN A 431 -17.06 -5.72 -12.00
CA ASN A 431 -15.87 -5.62 -12.85
C ASN A 431 -16.16 -5.06 -14.25
N THR A 432 -17.12 -4.14 -14.38
CA THR A 432 -17.40 -3.42 -15.64
C THR A 432 -17.27 -1.92 -15.44
N PHE A 433 -16.93 -1.23 -16.55
CA PHE A 433 -17.01 0.22 -16.62
C PHE A 433 -18.41 0.67 -17.03
N GLU A 434 -18.92 1.70 -16.39
CA GLU A 434 -20.19 2.35 -16.72
C GLU A 434 -20.04 3.87 -16.66
N ARG A 435 -20.55 4.58 -17.67
CA ARG A 435 -20.62 6.05 -17.63
C ARG A 435 -21.86 6.48 -16.89
N ILE A 436 -21.67 7.26 -15.85
CA ILE A 436 -22.76 7.80 -15.02
C ILE A 436 -22.61 9.30 -14.81
N VAL A 437 -23.70 9.94 -14.49
CA VAL A 437 -23.68 11.29 -13.91
C VAL A 437 -23.53 11.13 -12.39
N VAL A 438 -22.48 11.71 -11.81
CA VAL A 438 -22.20 11.63 -10.38
C VAL A 438 -23.41 12.18 -9.60
N PRO A 439 -24.08 11.36 -8.76
CA PRO A 439 -25.27 11.80 -8.03
C PRO A 439 -24.90 12.81 -6.94
N ARG A 440 -25.92 13.50 -6.42
CA ARG A 440 -25.76 14.22 -5.15
C ARG A 440 -25.50 13.17 -4.07
N GLN A 441 -24.42 13.33 -3.34
CA GLN A 441 -24.14 12.52 -2.15
C GLN A 441 -24.47 13.35 -0.91
N ASP A 442 -25.16 12.77 0.03
CA ASP A 442 -25.33 13.36 1.35
C ASP A 442 -24.04 13.19 2.15
N SER A 443 -23.76 14.13 3.07
CA SER A 443 -22.50 14.14 3.84
C SER A 443 -22.26 12.83 4.62
N ALA A 444 -23.31 12.06 4.93
CA ALA A 444 -23.24 10.76 5.58
C ALA A 444 -22.72 9.63 4.68
N ASP A 445 -22.83 9.79 3.34
CA ASP A 445 -22.39 8.78 2.35
C ASP A 445 -20.96 9.03 1.86
N ILE A 446 -20.39 10.19 2.19
CA ILE A 446 -19.02 10.55 1.82
C ILE A 446 -18.05 9.80 2.75
N PRO A 447 -17.12 8.99 2.22
CA PRO A 447 -16.16 8.27 3.04
C PRO A 447 -15.28 9.25 3.83
N THR A 448 -15.30 9.17 5.14
CA THR A 448 -14.42 9.97 6.01
C THR A 448 -13.02 9.36 6.13
N ASP A 449 -12.90 8.08 5.77
CA ASP A 449 -11.64 7.34 5.84
C ASP A 449 -11.62 6.29 4.73
N THR A 450 -10.84 6.52 3.69
CA THR A 450 -10.54 5.52 2.64
C THR A 450 -9.19 4.87 2.97
N GLN A 451 -9.09 4.19 4.12
CA GLN A 451 -8.04 3.22 4.32
C GLN A 451 -8.40 1.97 3.50
N ASP A 452 -7.88 1.93 2.28
CA ASP A 452 -7.83 0.74 1.43
C ASP A 452 -6.75 -0.25 1.87
#